data_2903bb34ab79d866292d0fc7a85a2e5f
#
_entry.id   2903bb34ab79d866292d0fc7a85a2e5f
#
_cell.length_a   1.000
_cell.length_b   1.000
_cell.length_c   1.000
_cell.angle_alpha   90.00
_cell.angle_beta   90.00
_cell.angle_gamma   90.00
#
_symmetry.space_group_name_H-M   'P 1'
#
loop_
_entity.id
_entity.type
_entity.pdbx_description
1 polymer ?
#
loop_
_entity_poly.entity_id
_entity_poly.type
_entity_poly.pdbx_seq_one_letter_code
_entity_poly.pdbx_strand_id
1 'polypeptide(L)'
;MKTLGLAVALIAFPLAAEDSSSPIDRLLDRIVERENDLIQTLQSHTPVVETYIQELPETAGEDTHPVKDHYFLGQIKIGTSIEYTPLIERTDAALKSNLWLPFRPGMKNQPMRFMPRGFAQMAFPDLRDFNRQTYNFEFVRREFLGEVRCLVFDVAPLKNESGRFVGRIWVEDIGNSIVRSNGTYSSAIPTRRASVDRYFQFDSWRVNVAQDHVETKLWVPAQIYVEEQGYSVGGRPAVPRFKAQTRIWGYAAAGSSSKIEELTQILIEPSLEVQDHTGSKDLSPLESQRFWERQAEDNVVARLEKSGLLAPPGPVDDLLNTVVNNLIVSANLNVEAHCRVLLTTPLETFSIGHTIVISRGLIDVLPDEASLALVLADELSHIALGHRTPTQFAFRNQTMLSDAQVLERLHFERSAPELEAASKKTIEIMRASPYQKTANAGLFLKALASHRGMLPWLLAANLGNQLANPEALARLAEFTLSAPELQESQLGQIAALPLGSRIKLDPWRDQITLVKTRPLELLSPREKMPFEITPFILYLTRVP
;
A
#
# COMPACT_ATOMS: atom_id res chain seq x y z
N MET A 1 -16.19 74.45 -62.79
CA MET A 1 -15.33 74.26 -61.64
C MET A 1 -15.86 73.09 -60.84
N LYS A 2 -15.25 71.94 -60.91
CA LYS A 2 -15.72 70.69 -60.21
C LYS A 2 -14.86 70.51 -58.96
N THR A 3 -15.48 70.59 -57.83
CA THR A 3 -14.81 70.31 -56.55
C THR A 3 -14.81 68.81 -56.27
N LEU A 4 -13.64 68.23 -56.10
CA LEU A 4 -13.40 66.84 -55.80
C LEU A 4 -13.41 66.68 -54.27
N GLY A 5 -14.36 65.96 -53.71
CA GLY A 5 -14.40 65.61 -52.27
C GLY A 5 -13.59 64.34 -52.00
N LEU A 6 -12.59 64.44 -51.13
CA LEU A 6 -11.75 63.35 -50.68
C LEU A 6 -12.42 62.66 -49.47
N ALA A 7 -12.92 61.44 -49.64
CA ALA A 7 -13.44 60.65 -48.56
C ALA A 7 -12.30 59.86 -47.89
N VAL A 8 -11.96 60.17 -46.63
CA VAL A 8 -11.01 59.43 -45.81
C VAL A 8 -11.77 58.30 -45.13
N ALA A 9 -11.50 57.06 -45.55
CA ALA A 9 -11.98 55.86 -44.88
C ALA A 9 -11.14 55.58 -43.64
N LEU A 10 -11.70 55.76 -42.45
CA LEU A 10 -11.13 55.27 -41.19
C LEU A 10 -11.27 53.76 -41.14
N ILE A 11 -10.17 53.06 -41.33
CA ILE A 11 -10.07 51.62 -41.05
C ILE A 11 -9.93 51.45 -39.53
N ALA A 12 -11.01 51.06 -38.84
CA ALA A 12 -10.94 50.65 -37.46
C ALA A 12 -10.31 49.24 -37.39
N PHE A 13 -9.07 49.18 -36.96
CA PHE A 13 -8.47 47.91 -36.53
C PHE A 13 -9.19 47.46 -35.25
N PRO A 14 -9.67 46.19 -35.16
CA PRO A 14 -10.12 45.67 -33.89
C PRO A 14 -8.89 45.55 -33.01
N LEU A 15 -8.82 46.30 -31.90
CA LEU A 15 -7.91 46.02 -30.80
C LEU A 15 -8.28 44.62 -30.33
N ALA A 16 -7.42 43.65 -30.60
CA ALA A 16 -7.45 42.37 -29.88
C ALA A 16 -7.30 42.73 -28.40
N ALA A 17 -8.30 42.42 -27.62
CA ALA A 17 -8.21 42.51 -26.17
C ALA A 17 -7.09 41.55 -25.74
N GLU A 18 -5.92 42.09 -25.38
CA GLU A 18 -4.91 41.32 -24.68
C GLU A 18 -5.57 40.78 -23.43
N ASP A 19 -5.55 39.47 -23.32
CA ASP A 19 -6.02 38.71 -22.16
C ASP A 19 -5.22 39.19 -20.94
N SER A 20 -5.81 40.10 -20.16
CA SER A 20 -5.16 40.78 -19.04
C SER A 20 -5.06 39.90 -17.79
N SER A 21 -5.00 38.55 -17.96
CA SER A 21 -4.80 37.61 -16.89
C SER A 21 -3.39 37.79 -16.28
N SER A 22 -3.33 37.98 -14.96
CA SER A 22 -2.05 38.13 -14.27
C SER A 22 -1.18 36.89 -14.45
N PRO A 23 0.15 37.00 -14.35
CA PRO A 23 1.03 35.82 -14.42
C PRO A 23 0.66 34.72 -13.41
N ILE A 24 0.14 35.12 -12.26
CA ILE A 24 -0.31 34.18 -11.22
C ILE A 24 -1.61 33.50 -11.63
N ASP A 25 -2.52 34.22 -12.29
CA ASP A 25 -3.77 33.67 -12.80
C ASP A 25 -3.51 32.57 -13.84
N ARG A 26 -2.60 32.82 -14.77
CA ARG A 26 -2.18 31.83 -15.77
C ARG A 26 -1.50 30.60 -15.15
N LEU A 27 -0.78 30.79 -14.04
CA LEU A 27 -0.18 29.69 -13.30
C LEU A 27 -1.28 28.83 -12.64
N LEU A 28 -2.24 29.46 -11.98
CA LEU A 28 -3.37 28.76 -11.33
C LEU A 28 -4.22 28.00 -12.35
N ASP A 29 -4.48 28.59 -13.51
CA ASP A 29 -5.21 27.94 -14.59
C ASP A 29 -4.48 26.67 -15.07
N ARG A 30 -3.15 26.70 -15.20
CA ARG A 30 -2.35 25.51 -15.54
C ARG A 30 -2.37 24.44 -14.43
N ILE A 31 -2.35 24.83 -13.16
CA ILE A 31 -2.47 23.89 -12.04
C ILE A 31 -3.81 23.15 -12.09
N VAL A 32 -4.88 23.91 -12.33
CA VAL A 32 -6.23 23.36 -12.46
C VAL A 32 -6.34 22.42 -13.67
N GLU A 33 -5.80 22.83 -14.81
CA GLU A 33 -5.77 22.02 -16.03
C GLU A 33 -5.03 20.70 -15.80
N ARG A 34 -3.83 20.74 -15.18
CA ARG A 34 -3.06 19.54 -14.86
C ARG A 34 -3.77 18.59 -13.91
N GLU A 35 -4.48 19.11 -12.91
CA GLU A 35 -5.27 18.27 -12.01
C GLU A 35 -6.44 17.59 -12.75
N ASN A 36 -7.13 18.31 -13.62
CA ASN A 36 -8.21 17.75 -14.43
C ASN A 36 -7.69 16.71 -15.44
N ASP A 37 -6.55 16.98 -16.09
CA ASP A 37 -5.88 16.04 -17.00
C ASP A 37 -5.51 14.74 -16.28
N LEU A 38 -4.98 14.84 -15.06
CA LEU A 38 -4.67 13.68 -14.24
C LEU A 38 -5.93 12.86 -13.96
N ILE A 39 -7.00 13.50 -13.47
CA ILE A 39 -8.27 12.83 -13.18
C ILE A 39 -8.80 12.15 -14.44
N GLN A 40 -8.78 12.82 -15.58
CA GLN A 40 -9.22 12.25 -16.85
C GLN A 40 -8.37 11.06 -17.29
N THR A 41 -7.04 11.16 -17.15
CA THR A 41 -6.14 10.05 -17.44
C THR A 41 -6.44 8.84 -16.59
N LEU A 42 -6.67 9.04 -15.28
CA LEU A 42 -6.92 7.97 -14.34
C LEU A 42 -8.30 7.32 -14.46
N GLN A 43 -9.26 7.93 -15.18
CA GLN A 43 -10.59 7.33 -15.40
C GLN A 43 -10.55 6.00 -16.17
N SER A 44 -9.53 5.80 -17.00
CA SER A 44 -9.32 4.55 -17.74
C SER A 44 -8.61 3.45 -16.94
N HIS A 45 -8.22 3.75 -15.69
CA HIS A 45 -7.45 2.84 -14.84
C HIS A 45 -8.29 2.37 -13.64
N THR A 46 -7.99 1.17 -13.15
CA THR A 46 -8.64 0.58 -11.97
C THR A 46 -7.58 0.14 -10.95
N PRO A 47 -6.85 1.10 -10.36
CA PRO A 47 -5.77 0.77 -9.45
C PRO A 47 -6.26 0.03 -8.20
N VAL A 48 -5.35 -0.72 -7.59
CA VAL A 48 -5.55 -1.35 -6.28
C VAL A 48 -5.44 -0.30 -5.20
N VAL A 49 -6.34 -0.35 -4.25
CA VAL A 49 -6.33 0.49 -3.05
C VAL A 49 -6.37 -0.37 -1.81
N GLU A 50 -5.48 -0.08 -0.91
CA GLU A 50 -5.39 -0.70 0.40
C GLU A 50 -5.57 0.36 1.48
N THR A 51 -6.42 0.12 2.46
CA THR A 51 -6.60 1.03 3.61
C THR A 51 -6.46 0.23 4.90
N TYR A 52 -5.51 0.64 5.73
CA TYR A 52 -5.30 0.11 7.07
C TYR A 52 -5.56 1.19 8.11
N ILE A 53 -6.34 0.88 9.14
CA ILE A 53 -6.83 1.83 10.13
C ILE A 53 -6.57 1.27 11.52
N GLN A 54 -6.08 2.12 12.43
CA GLN A 54 -5.98 1.83 13.86
C GLN A 54 -6.89 2.77 14.65
N GLU A 55 -7.75 2.22 15.46
CA GLU A 55 -8.51 2.96 16.46
C GLU A 55 -7.65 3.16 17.71
N LEU A 56 -7.62 4.38 18.22
CA LEU A 56 -6.85 4.78 19.39
C LEU A 56 -7.76 5.00 20.59
N PRO A 57 -7.29 4.79 21.84
CA PRO A 57 -8.08 5.04 23.03
C PRO A 57 -8.38 6.54 23.21
N GLU A 58 -9.46 6.86 23.92
CA GLU A 58 -9.90 8.23 24.17
C GLU A 58 -8.97 9.01 25.13
N THR A 59 -8.15 8.32 25.88
CA THR A 59 -7.23 8.92 26.87
C THR A 59 -5.82 8.95 26.32
N ALA A 60 -5.26 10.17 26.20
CA ALA A 60 -3.89 10.37 25.77
C ALA A 60 -2.87 9.90 26.82
N GLY A 61 -2.04 8.94 26.44
CA GLY A 61 -0.74 8.68 27.04
C GLY A 61 0.34 8.80 25.97
N GLU A 62 1.59 9.03 26.33
CA GLU A 62 2.71 9.06 25.38
C GLU A 62 2.91 7.71 24.69
N ASP A 63 2.43 6.59 25.30
CA ASP A 63 2.46 5.21 24.78
C ASP A 63 1.05 4.72 24.44
N THR A 64 0.41 5.35 23.46
CA THR A 64 -0.98 5.02 23.11
C THR A 64 -1.03 3.84 22.15
N HIS A 65 -1.18 2.63 22.68
CA HIS A 65 -1.41 1.44 21.87
C HIS A 65 -2.78 1.46 21.20
N PRO A 66 -2.93 0.98 19.96
CA PRO A 66 -4.22 0.87 19.31
C PRO A 66 -5.14 -0.10 20.05
N VAL A 67 -6.44 0.21 20.07
CA VAL A 67 -7.46 -0.62 20.71
C VAL A 67 -8.00 -1.66 19.73
N LYS A 68 -8.09 -1.29 18.47
CA LYS A 68 -8.63 -2.09 17.38
C LYS A 68 -8.04 -1.63 16.07
N ASP A 69 -8.00 -2.53 15.09
CA ASP A 69 -7.62 -2.18 13.74
C ASP A 69 -8.68 -2.63 12.71
N HIS A 70 -8.56 -2.12 11.47
CA HIS A 70 -9.39 -2.47 10.32
C HIS A 70 -8.54 -2.52 9.07
N TYR A 71 -8.93 -3.40 8.15
CA TYR A 71 -8.22 -3.59 6.90
C TYR A 71 -9.18 -3.72 5.73
N PHE A 72 -8.88 -3.01 4.65
CA PHE A 72 -9.64 -3.04 3.41
C PHE A 72 -8.69 -3.13 2.23
N LEU A 73 -8.95 -4.06 1.33
CA LEU A 73 -8.23 -4.21 0.07
C LEU A 73 -9.24 -4.31 -1.07
N GLY A 74 -9.08 -3.49 -2.09
CA GLY A 74 -9.99 -3.47 -3.22
C GLY A 74 -9.40 -2.74 -4.42
N GLN A 75 -10.21 -2.60 -5.44
CA GLN A 75 -9.93 -1.78 -6.62
C GLN A 75 -10.83 -0.55 -6.62
N ILE A 76 -10.33 0.54 -7.17
CA ILE A 76 -11.13 1.76 -7.35
C ILE A 76 -11.23 2.12 -8.81
N LYS A 77 -12.40 2.68 -9.17
CA LYS A 77 -12.60 3.38 -10.42
C LYS A 77 -12.78 4.86 -10.12
N ILE A 78 -11.95 5.67 -10.78
CA ILE A 78 -11.94 7.13 -10.57
C ILE A 78 -12.85 7.76 -11.62
N GLY A 79 -13.80 8.58 -11.17
CA GLY A 79 -14.73 9.32 -12.02
C GLY A 79 -15.14 10.61 -11.32
N THR A 80 -16.38 11.02 -11.49
CA THR A 80 -16.96 12.12 -10.69
C THR A 80 -17.14 11.76 -9.21
N SER A 81 -16.97 10.49 -8.88
CA SER A 81 -16.87 9.93 -7.53
C SER A 81 -15.99 8.68 -7.58
N ILE A 82 -15.52 8.25 -6.43
CA ILE A 82 -14.77 7.00 -6.33
C ILE A 82 -15.76 5.84 -6.17
N GLU A 83 -15.67 4.86 -7.07
CA GLU A 83 -16.29 3.55 -6.92
C GLU A 83 -15.27 2.59 -6.33
N TYR A 84 -15.68 1.77 -5.35
CA TYR A 84 -14.81 0.81 -4.68
C TYR A 84 -15.38 -0.59 -4.84
N THR A 85 -14.55 -1.51 -5.31
CA THR A 85 -14.84 -2.94 -5.44
C THR A 85 -13.89 -3.72 -4.54
N PRO A 86 -14.37 -4.44 -3.51
CA PRO A 86 -13.49 -5.22 -2.64
C PRO A 86 -12.84 -6.37 -3.40
N LEU A 87 -11.55 -6.60 -3.18
CA LEU A 87 -10.81 -7.78 -3.63
C LEU A 87 -10.83 -8.88 -2.56
N ILE A 88 -10.83 -8.48 -1.29
CA ILE A 88 -10.93 -9.37 -0.15
C ILE A 88 -12.02 -8.84 0.76
N GLU A 89 -13.10 -9.58 0.93
CA GLU A 89 -14.16 -9.29 1.88
C GLU A 89 -13.86 -9.93 3.23
N ARG A 90 -13.13 -9.23 4.08
CA ARG A 90 -13.10 -9.55 5.52
C ARG A 90 -14.20 -8.77 6.20
N THR A 91 -15.37 -9.38 6.33
CA THR A 91 -16.49 -8.78 7.03
C THR A 91 -16.39 -9.18 8.51
N ASP A 92 -16.23 -8.22 9.40
CA ASP A 92 -16.49 -8.44 10.82
C ASP A 92 -17.85 -9.12 10.96
N ALA A 93 -17.91 -10.30 11.59
CA ALA A 93 -19.16 -10.97 11.88
C ALA A 93 -20.13 -10.07 12.67
N ALA A 94 -19.60 -9.11 13.42
CA ALA A 94 -20.34 -8.04 14.08
C ALA A 94 -21.04 -7.07 13.11
N LEU A 95 -20.50 -6.84 11.90
CA LEU A 95 -21.15 -6.02 10.88
C LEU A 95 -22.34 -6.73 10.23
N LYS A 96 -22.27 -8.04 10.06
CA LYS A 96 -23.41 -8.86 9.57
C LYS A 96 -24.55 -8.93 10.57
N SER A 97 -24.26 -8.92 11.87
CA SER A 97 -25.29 -8.94 12.92
C SER A 97 -25.99 -7.61 13.12
N ASN A 98 -25.34 -6.49 12.82
CA ASN A 98 -25.89 -5.14 13.00
C ASN A 98 -26.78 -4.65 11.84
N LEU A 99 -26.84 -5.36 10.72
CA LEU A 99 -27.75 -5.04 9.60
C LEU A 99 -29.24 -5.28 9.94
N TRP A 100 -29.52 -5.96 11.06
CA TRP A 100 -30.90 -6.32 11.47
C TRP A 100 -31.36 -5.68 12.79
N LEU A 101 -30.59 -4.76 13.39
CA LEU A 101 -31.04 -4.07 14.59
C LEU A 101 -31.83 -2.80 14.22
N PRO A 102 -33.10 -2.69 14.65
CA PRO A 102 -33.86 -1.46 14.43
C PRO A 102 -33.20 -0.29 15.16
N PHE A 103 -33.16 0.84 14.51
CA PHE A 103 -32.65 2.11 15.00
C PHE A 103 -33.18 2.40 16.42
N ARG A 104 -32.34 2.28 17.45
CA ARG A 104 -32.66 2.71 18.82
C ARG A 104 -32.10 4.12 19.03
N PRO A 105 -32.95 5.16 19.12
CA PRO A 105 -32.50 6.50 19.48
C PRO A 105 -32.07 6.51 20.96
N GLY A 106 -30.81 6.82 21.22
CA GLY A 106 -30.28 6.98 22.58
C GLY A 106 -28.93 6.34 22.88
N MET A 107 -28.33 5.59 21.99
CA MET A 107 -26.98 5.02 22.19
C MET A 107 -25.91 6.10 21.98
N LYS A 108 -25.25 6.52 23.06
CA LYS A 108 -24.15 7.49 23.05
C LYS A 108 -22.87 7.02 22.37
N ASN A 109 -22.74 5.72 22.07
CA ASN A 109 -21.56 5.14 21.41
C ASN A 109 -22.00 4.28 20.22
N GLN A 110 -22.27 4.93 19.06
CA GLN A 110 -22.32 4.15 17.82
C GLN A 110 -20.87 3.79 17.42
N PRO A 111 -20.61 2.52 17.05
CA PRO A 111 -19.30 2.14 16.53
C PRO A 111 -19.00 2.96 15.28
N MET A 112 -17.75 3.45 15.18
CA MET A 112 -17.28 4.20 14.03
C MET A 112 -17.32 3.29 12.80
N ARG A 113 -17.92 3.76 11.72
CA ARG A 113 -18.00 3.02 10.46
C ARG A 113 -17.08 3.66 9.43
N PHE A 114 -16.07 2.93 9.02
CA PHE A 114 -15.14 3.37 8.00
C PHE A 114 -15.64 3.00 6.60
N MET A 115 -15.39 3.90 5.64
CA MET A 115 -15.74 3.68 4.23
C MET A 115 -14.48 3.81 3.36
N PRO A 116 -13.96 2.72 2.78
CA PRO A 116 -12.70 2.73 2.02
C PRO A 116 -12.68 3.76 0.90
N ARG A 117 -13.79 3.93 0.18
CA ARG A 117 -13.91 4.94 -0.89
C ARG A 117 -13.64 6.37 -0.43
N GLY A 118 -13.97 6.70 0.84
CA GLY A 118 -13.75 8.03 1.39
C GLY A 118 -12.27 8.34 1.58
N PHE A 119 -11.49 7.34 1.99
CA PHE A 119 -10.04 7.46 2.11
C PHE A 119 -9.39 7.62 0.73
N ALA A 120 -9.82 6.85 -0.26
CA ALA A 120 -9.31 6.97 -1.63
C ALA A 120 -9.65 8.33 -2.26
N GLN A 121 -10.78 8.94 -1.90
CA GLN A 121 -11.16 10.27 -2.37
C GLN A 121 -10.18 11.35 -1.90
N MET A 122 -9.53 11.18 -0.74
CA MET A 122 -8.54 12.12 -0.21
C MET A 122 -7.25 12.20 -1.04
N ALA A 123 -7.12 11.35 -2.07
CA ALA A 123 -6.07 11.46 -3.08
C ALA A 123 -6.18 12.72 -3.95
N PHE A 124 -7.37 13.33 -3.99
CA PHE A 124 -7.69 14.48 -4.84
C PHE A 124 -8.30 15.60 -3.99
N PRO A 125 -7.89 16.86 -4.21
CA PRO A 125 -8.54 17.99 -3.56
C PRO A 125 -10.04 18.06 -3.88
N ASP A 126 -10.41 17.96 -5.15
CA ASP A 126 -11.80 17.90 -5.58
C ASP A 126 -11.89 17.17 -6.94
N LEU A 127 -12.74 16.14 -7.02
CA LEU A 127 -12.90 15.34 -8.23
C LEU A 127 -13.77 16.00 -9.31
N ARG A 128 -14.50 17.08 -8.97
CA ARG A 128 -15.53 17.68 -9.85
C ARG A 128 -15.24 19.11 -10.22
N ASP A 129 -14.95 19.91 -9.21
CA ASP A 129 -15.00 21.37 -9.35
C ASP A 129 -13.72 22.05 -8.84
N PHE A 130 -12.56 21.41 -9.02
CA PHE A 130 -11.28 22.03 -8.67
C PHE A 130 -10.93 23.11 -9.70
N ASN A 131 -11.39 24.34 -9.44
CA ASN A 131 -11.21 25.50 -10.33
C ASN A 131 -11.26 26.81 -9.55
N ARG A 132 -10.87 27.92 -10.22
CA ARG A 132 -10.81 29.26 -9.61
C ARG A 132 -12.18 29.89 -9.34
N GLN A 133 -13.26 29.38 -9.93
CA GLN A 133 -14.63 29.82 -9.64
C GLN A 133 -15.17 29.21 -8.36
N THR A 134 -14.61 28.09 -7.94
CA THR A 134 -15.00 27.36 -6.73
C THR A 134 -14.05 27.61 -5.56
N TYR A 135 -12.76 27.82 -5.85
CA TYR A 135 -11.71 27.92 -4.84
C TYR A 135 -10.92 29.23 -4.93
N ASN A 136 -10.56 29.76 -3.75
CA ASN A 136 -9.53 30.76 -3.58
C ASN A 136 -8.17 30.08 -3.39
N PHE A 137 -7.14 30.62 -4.05
CA PHE A 137 -5.76 30.15 -3.96
C PHE A 137 -4.89 31.30 -3.46
N GLU A 138 -4.24 31.10 -2.34
CA GLU A 138 -3.33 32.08 -1.76
C GLU A 138 -1.91 31.52 -1.79
N PHE A 139 -1.00 32.24 -2.47
CA PHE A 139 0.41 31.85 -2.51
C PHE A 139 1.07 32.06 -1.15
N VAL A 140 1.70 31.01 -0.60
CA VAL A 140 2.34 31.03 0.72
C VAL A 140 3.85 31.21 0.59
N ARG A 141 4.52 30.30 -0.13
CA ARG A 141 5.98 30.27 -0.26
C ARG A 141 6.45 29.32 -1.33
N ARG A 142 7.76 29.37 -1.60
CA ARG A 142 8.48 28.31 -2.31
C ARG A 142 9.14 27.37 -1.31
N GLU A 143 9.13 26.08 -1.60
CA GLU A 143 9.65 25.05 -0.70
C GLU A 143 10.21 23.87 -1.50
N PHE A 144 11.17 23.16 -0.92
CA PHE A 144 11.63 21.89 -1.47
C PHE A 144 10.98 20.72 -0.72
N LEU A 145 10.38 19.78 -1.44
CA LEU A 145 9.98 18.46 -0.92
C LEU A 145 11.01 17.44 -1.42
N GLY A 146 12.02 17.17 -0.59
CA GLY A 146 13.20 16.44 -1.04
C GLY A 146 13.92 17.18 -2.16
N GLU A 147 13.98 16.60 -3.35
CA GLU A 147 14.59 17.21 -4.54
C GLU A 147 13.61 18.01 -5.41
N VAL A 148 12.31 17.96 -5.08
CA VAL A 148 11.27 18.61 -5.87
C VAL A 148 11.05 20.03 -5.42
N ARG A 149 11.27 21.00 -6.33
CA ARG A 149 10.93 22.41 -6.07
C ARG A 149 9.43 22.60 -6.19
N CYS A 150 8.82 23.21 -5.19
CA CYS A 150 7.38 23.40 -5.09
C CYS A 150 7.01 24.85 -4.85
N LEU A 151 5.88 25.23 -5.43
CA LEU A 151 5.09 26.39 -5.07
C LEU A 151 4.00 25.92 -4.09
N VAL A 152 3.83 26.62 -2.99
CA VAL A 152 2.89 26.26 -1.92
C VAL A 152 1.74 27.24 -1.91
N PHE A 153 0.52 26.71 -1.97
CA PHE A 153 -0.71 27.50 -1.93
C PHE A 153 -1.62 27.02 -0.81
N ASP A 154 -2.24 27.95 -0.11
CA ASP A 154 -3.41 27.67 0.70
C ASP A 154 -4.66 27.75 -0.18
N VAL A 155 -5.55 26.76 -0.03
CA VAL A 155 -6.73 26.57 -0.86
C VAL A 155 -7.96 26.49 0.02
N ALA A 156 -8.95 27.30 -0.25
CA ALA A 156 -10.22 27.31 0.47
C ALA A 156 -11.38 27.57 -0.50
N PRO A 157 -12.57 27.00 -0.25
CA PRO A 157 -13.74 27.24 -1.12
C PRO A 157 -14.22 28.68 -0.97
N LEU A 158 -14.64 29.28 -2.08
CA LEU A 158 -15.25 30.63 -2.12
C LEU A 158 -16.62 30.66 -1.43
N LYS A 159 -17.32 29.52 -1.41
CA LYS A 159 -18.62 29.35 -0.76
C LYS A 159 -18.52 28.28 0.31
N ASN A 160 -19.24 28.45 1.40
CA ASN A 160 -19.28 27.46 2.49
C ASN A 160 -20.19 26.28 2.09
N GLU A 161 -19.68 25.43 1.22
CA GLU A 161 -20.33 24.20 0.76
C GLU A 161 -19.67 22.99 1.45
N SER A 162 -20.46 21.94 1.73
CA SER A 162 -19.93 20.70 2.32
C SER A 162 -19.14 19.88 1.31
N GLY A 163 -18.07 19.25 1.76
CA GLY A 163 -17.26 18.33 0.96
C GLY A 163 -16.24 19.03 0.05
N ARG A 164 -16.03 20.34 0.24
CA ARG A 164 -14.98 21.09 -0.46
C ARG A 164 -13.67 21.02 0.29
N PHE A 165 -12.56 20.94 -0.44
CA PHE A 165 -11.22 20.91 0.14
C PHE A 165 -10.88 22.23 0.82
N VAL A 166 -10.29 22.13 2.01
CA VAL A 166 -9.70 23.24 2.75
C VAL A 166 -8.33 22.80 3.22
N GLY A 167 -7.28 23.47 2.78
CA GLY A 167 -5.93 23.07 3.16
C GLY A 167 -4.85 23.65 2.29
N ARG A 168 -3.75 22.96 2.21
CA ARG A 168 -2.53 23.38 1.52
C ARG A 168 -2.18 22.40 0.42
N ILE A 169 -1.75 22.92 -0.73
CA ILE A 169 -1.23 22.13 -1.86
C ILE A 169 0.21 22.53 -2.16
N TRP A 170 1.03 21.55 -2.51
CA TRP A 170 2.38 21.72 -3.04
C TRP A 170 2.35 21.37 -4.52
N VAL A 171 2.76 22.32 -5.32
CA VAL A 171 2.73 22.23 -6.79
C VAL A 171 4.16 22.24 -7.30
N GLU A 172 4.55 21.24 -8.04
CA GLU A 172 5.86 21.18 -8.70
C GLU A 172 5.97 22.32 -9.71
N ASP A 173 7.09 23.08 -9.66
CA ASP A 173 7.20 24.39 -10.33
C ASP A 173 7.44 24.33 -11.84
N ILE A 174 7.83 23.18 -12.40
CA ILE A 174 8.07 23.01 -13.85
C ILE A 174 6.79 22.52 -14.54
N GLY A 175 6.23 21.40 -14.10
CA GLY A 175 5.06 20.76 -14.69
C GLY A 175 3.72 21.29 -14.18
N ASN A 176 3.72 22.09 -13.11
CA ASN A 176 2.56 22.64 -12.42
C ASN A 176 1.59 21.55 -11.88
N SER A 177 2.12 20.40 -11.56
CA SER A 177 1.35 19.28 -11.01
C SER A 177 1.31 19.33 -9.48
N ILE A 178 0.18 19.03 -8.88
CA ILE A 178 0.08 18.85 -7.43
C ILE A 178 0.87 17.59 -7.05
N VAL A 179 1.78 17.70 -6.09
CA VAL A 179 2.61 16.59 -5.61
C VAL A 179 2.26 16.18 -4.19
N ARG A 180 1.65 17.09 -3.43
CA ARG A 180 1.16 16.85 -2.08
C ARG A 180 -0.06 17.73 -1.81
N SER A 181 -1.02 17.20 -1.07
CA SER A 181 -2.11 17.98 -0.51
C SER A 181 -2.31 17.61 0.96
N ASN A 182 -2.41 18.62 1.84
CA ASN A 182 -2.66 18.44 3.26
C ASN A 182 -3.85 19.30 3.65
N GLY A 183 -4.87 18.71 4.25
CA GLY A 183 -6.07 19.46 4.59
C GLY A 183 -7.20 18.59 5.11
N THR A 184 -8.39 19.14 4.96
CA THR A 184 -9.66 18.52 5.35
C THR A 184 -10.73 18.85 4.32
N TYR A 185 -11.91 18.24 4.45
CA TYR A 185 -13.09 18.65 3.70
C TYR A 185 -14.05 19.46 4.58
N SER A 186 -14.56 20.55 4.04
CA SER A 186 -15.50 21.42 4.73
C SER A 186 -16.79 20.68 5.12
N SER A 187 -17.30 20.96 6.31
CA SER A 187 -18.59 20.48 6.77
C SER A 187 -19.61 21.62 6.70
N ALA A 188 -20.69 21.43 5.97
CA ALA A 188 -21.74 22.46 5.79
C ALA A 188 -22.67 22.61 6.99
N ILE A 189 -22.54 21.80 8.05
CA ILE A 189 -23.48 21.83 9.18
C ILE A 189 -22.78 22.41 10.40
N PRO A 190 -23.03 23.68 10.75
CA PRO A 190 -22.78 24.16 12.09
C PRO A 190 -23.81 23.50 13.00
N THR A 191 -23.53 22.30 13.48
CA THR A 191 -24.36 21.63 14.47
C THR A 191 -24.20 22.38 15.79
N ARG A 192 -25.16 23.23 16.13
CA ARG A 192 -25.28 23.93 17.42
C ARG A 192 -25.26 23.01 18.65
N ARG A 193 -25.10 21.71 18.48
CA ARG A 193 -25.11 20.67 19.52
C ARG A 193 -23.88 19.77 19.57
N ALA A 194 -22.93 19.90 18.67
CA ALA A 194 -21.70 19.12 18.76
C ALA A 194 -20.77 19.79 19.76
N SER A 195 -20.67 19.22 20.94
CA SER A 195 -19.71 19.65 21.97
C SER A 195 -18.25 19.41 21.55
N VAL A 196 -18.02 18.74 20.43
CA VAL A 196 -16.71 18.52 19.82
C VAL A 196 -16.92 18.38 18.31
N ASP A 197 -16.52 19.39 17.54
CA ASP A 197 -16.43 19.26 16.09
C ASP A 197 -15.23 18.37 15.77
N ARG A 198 -15.47 17.18 15.25
CA ARG A 198 -14.44 16.27 14.79
C ARG A 198 -14.29 16.42 13.30
N TYR A 199 -13.08 16.50 12.84
CA TYR A 199 -12.76 16.56 11.42
C TYR A 199 -11.62 15.60 11.10
N PHE A 200 -11.57 15.17 9.86
CA PHE A 200 -10.50 14.33 9.34
C PHE A 200 -9.47 15.23 8.69
N GLN A 201 -8.24 15.17 9.19
CA GLN A 201 -7.11 15.79 8.52
C GLN A 201 -6.36 14.71 7.76
N PHE A 202 -6.01 14.99 6.51
CA PHE A 202 -5.26 14.06 5.68
C PHE A 202 -4.04 14.72 5.05
N ASP A 203 -3.07 13.89 4.71
CA ASP A 203 -1.86 14.23 3.97
C ASP A 203 -1.70 13.24 2.83
N SER A 204 -1.93 13.70 1.62
CA SER A 204 -1.88 12.90 0.40
C SER A 204 -0.61 13.21 -0.39
N TRP A 205 0.10 12.17 -0.77
CA TRP A 205 1.37 12.23 -1.50
C TRP A 205 1.23 11.56 -2.85
N ARG A 206 1.83 12.21 -3.86
CA ARG A 206 1.94 11.67 -5.21
C ARG A 206 3.37 11.33 -5.53
N VAL A 207 3.55 10.31 -6.35
CA VAL A 207 4.85 9.86 -6.85
C VAL A 207 4.93 10.14 -8.33
N ASN A 208 6.10 10.63 -8.76
CA ASN A 208 6.39 10.82 -10.17
C ASN A 208 6.68 9.46 -10.81
N VAL A 209 5.96 9.17 -11.87
CA VAL A 209 6.12 7.95 -12.65
C VAL A 209 6.61 8.30 -14.06
N ALA A 210 7.62 7.57 -14.52
CA ALA A 210 8.10 7.70 -15.88
C ALA A 210 7.10 6.97 -16.80
N GLN A 211 6.53 7.71 -17.74
CA GLN A 211 5.78 7.10 -18.84
C GLN A 211 6.73 6.81 -20.00
N ASP A 212 6.61 5.62 -20.60
CA ASP A 212 7.37 5.29 -21.78
C ASP A 212 6.95 6.25 -22.93
N HIS A 213 7.92 6.94 -23.51
CA HIS A 213 7.76 7.86 -24.65
C HIS A 213 7.10 9.22 -24.39
N VAL A 214 6.88 9.64 -23.14
CA VAL A 214 6.34 10.97 -22.82
C VAL A 214 7.33 11.74 -21.95
N GLU A 215 7.76 12.91 -22.40
CA GLU A 215 8.68 13.80 -21.63
C GLU A 215 8.00 14.41 -20.39
N THR A 216 6.68 14.39 -20.32
CA THR A 216 5.92 14.93 -19.18
C THR A 216 5.85 13.95 -18.04
N LYS A 217 6.36 14.38 -16.90
CA LYS A 217 6.28 13.65 -15.63
C LYS A 217 4.82 13.57 -15.19
N LEU A 218 4.31 12.35 -14.99
CA LEU A 218 2.99 12.12 -14.42
C LEU A 218 3.12 11.88 -12.91
N TRP A 219 2.40 12.67 -12.12
CA TRP A 219 2.34 12.54 -10.67
C TRP A 219 1.05 11.84 -10.25
N VAL A 220 1.15 10.57 -9.82
CA VAL A 220 -0.02 9.76 -9.43
C VAL A 220 -0.13 9.65 -7.92
N PRO A 221 -1.36 9.61 -7.37
CA PRO A 221 -1.58 9.32 -5.96
C PRO A 221 -0.95 7.98 -5.56
N ALA A 222 -0.22 7.97 -4.44
CA ALA A 222 0.45 6.76 -3.98
C ALA A 222 0.17 6.44 -2.51
N GLN A 223 0.11 7.48 -1.68
CA GLN A 223 -0.06 7.32 -0.25
C GLN A 223 -0.89 8.45 0.33
N ILE A 224 -1.80 8.10 1.22
CA ILE A 224 -2.62 9.02 1.98
C ILE A 224 -2.54 8.62 3.45
N TYR A 225 -2.22 9.57 4.31
CA TYR A 225 -2.27 9.40 5.75
C TYR A 225 -3.42 10.23 6.30
N VAL A 226 -4.20 9.69 7.23
CA VAL A 226 -5.41 10.34 7.76
C VAL A 226 -5.44 10.20 9.28
N GLU A 227 -5.82 11.28 9.95
CA GLU A 227 -6.12 11.28 11.38
C GLU A 227 -7.49 11.91 11.64
N GLU A 228 -8.21 11.39 12.63
CA GLU A 228 -9.32 12.13 13.21
C GLU A 228 -8.73 13.15 14.19
N GLN A 229 -9.08 14.40 13.97
CA GLN A 229 -8.70 15.48 14.89
C GLN A 229 -9.95 16.03 15.58
N GLY A 230 -9.82 16.35 16.88
CA GLY A 230 -10.85 17.03 17.63
C GLY A 230 -10.41 18.43 18.03
N TYR A 231 -11.37 19.32 18.29
CA TYR A 231 -11.06 20.60 18.88
C TYR A 231 -10.55 20.45 20.32
N SER A 232 -9.61 21.28 20.69
CA SER A 232 -9.13 21.38 22.06
C SER A 232 -10.27 21.79 23.00
N VAL A 233 -10.60 20.93 23.95
CA VAL A 233 -11.54 21.25 25.02
C VAL A 233 -10.74 21.59 26.26
N GLY A 234 -10.87 22.81 26.75
CA GLY A 234 -10.18 23.24 27.96
C GLY A 234 -8.66 23.40 27.83
N GLY A 235 -8.15 23.69 26.61
CA GLY A 235 -6.72 23.93 26.36
C GLY A 235 -5.84 22.69 26.25
N ARG A 236 -6.43 21.50 26.30
CA ARG A 236 -5.72 20.23 26.00
C ARG A 236 -5.97 19.83 24.57
N PRO A 237 -4.93 19.45 23.77
CA PRO A 237 -5.13 18.92 22.43
C PRO A 237 -6.01 17.68 22.51
N ALA A 238 -6.99 17.57 21.61
CA ALA A 238 -7.75 16.34 21.48
C ALA A 238 -6.86 15.26 20.89
N VAL A 239 -6.95 14.06 21.44
CA VAL A 239 -6.24 12.88 20.92
C VAL A 239 -6.97 12.37 19.70
N PRO A 240 -6.27 12.06 18.59
CA PRO A 240 -6.90 11.41 17.47
C PRO A 240 -7.49 10.06 17.91
N ARG A 241 -8.71 9.77 17.47
CA ARG A 241 -9.37 8.47 17.77
C ARG A 241 -8.95 7.38 16.84
N PHE A 242 -8.48 7.72 15.66
CA PHE A 242 -7.92 6.77 14.71
C PHE A 242 -6.82 7.41 13.86
N LYS A 243 -5.96 6.54 13.35
CA LYS A 243 -5.00 6.81 12.30
C LYS A 243 -5.27 5.86 11.16
N ALA A 244 -5.16 6.32 9.94
CA ALA A 244 -5.32 5.48 8.76
C ALA A 244 -4.25 5.77 7.73
N GLN A 245 -3.85 4.72 7.02
CA GLN A 245 -2.99 4.81 5.85
C GLN A 245 -3.69 4.15 4.67
N THR A 246 -3.75 4.88 3.56
CA THR A 246 -4.21 4.32 2.29
C THR A 246 -3.05 4.35 1.31
N ARG A 247 -2.83 3.22 0.63
CA ARG A 247 -1.86 3.07 -0.45
C ARG A 247 -2.61 2.80 -1.74
N ILE A 248 -2.12 3.34 -2.84
CA ILE A 248 -2.70 3.15 -4.18
C ILE A 248 -1.57 2.74 -5.12
N TRP A 249 -1.77 1.66 -5.86
CA TRP A 249 -0.82 1.13 -6.84
C TRP A 249 -1.55 0.34 -7.95
N GLY A 250 -0.82 -0.29 -8.87
CA GLY A 250 -1.42 -1.11 -9.92
C GLY A 250 -2.05 -0.30 -11.04
N TYR A 251 -1.62 0.92 -11.28
CA TYR A 251 -2.20 1.77 -12.32
C TYR A 251 -2.03 1.16 -13.73
N ALA A 252 -0.84 0.62 -14.05
CA ALA A 252 -0.57 0.03 -15.35
C ALA A 252 -1.23 -1.34 -15.53
N ALA A 253 -1.32 -2.14 -14.45
CA ALA A 253 -1.89 -3.48 -14.50
C ALA A 253 -3.40 -3.46 -14.81
N ALA A 254 -4.11 -2.45 -14.31
CA ALA A 254 -5.56 -2.36 -14.37
C ALA A 254 -6.11 -1.73 -15.66
N GLY A 255 -5.26 -1.03 -16.44
CA GLY A 255 -5.69 -0.22 -17.60
C GLY A 255 -5.90 -0.99 -18.90
N SER A 256 -5.66 -2.28 -18.96
CA SER A 256 -5.75 -2.98 -20.25
C SER A 256 -6.94 -3.94 -20.35
N SER A 257 -8.10 -3.39 -20.74
CA SER A 257 -9.08 -4.21 -21.49
C SER A 257 -8.46 -4.82 -22.77
N SER A 258 -7.39 -4.24 -23.31
CA SER A 258 -6.56 -4.82 -24.36
C SER A 258 -5.81 -6.08 -23.90
N LYS A 259 -5.51 -6.24 -22.61
CA LYS A 259 -4.90 -7.48 -22.09
C LYS A 259 -5.84 -8.69 -22.09
N ILE A 260 -7.16 -8.48 -22.08
CA ILE A 260 -8.11 -9.57 -22.30
C ILE A 260 -8.03 -10.03 -23.77
N GLU A 261 -7.87 -9.10 -24.71
CA GLU A 261 -7.64 -9.41 -26.12
C GLU A 261 -6.26 -10.06 -26.34
N GLU A 262 -5.22 -9.57 -25.67
CA GLU A 262 -3.88 -10.13 -25.72
C GLU A 262 -3.81 -11.54 -25.11
N LEU A 263 -4.53 -11.79 -24.01
CA LEU A 263 -4.68 -13.11 -23.41
C LEU A 263 -5.53 -14.05 -24.30
N THR A 264 -6.49 -13.49 -25.03
CA THR A 264 -7.25 -14.26 -26.04
C THR A 264 -6.37 -14.54 -27.25
N GLN A 265 -5.44 -13.65 -27.61
CA GLN A 265 -4.45 -13.87 -28.67
C GLN A 265 -3.36 -14.86 -28.25
N ILE A 266 -2.89 -14.84 -27.00
CA ILE A 266 -1.93 -15.84 -26.48
C ILE A 266 -2.57 -17.24 -26.44
N LEU A 267 -3.89 -17.34 -26.30
CA LEU A 267 -4.62 -18.61 -26.41
C LEU A 267 -4.84 -19.07 -27.86
N ILE A 268 -4.58 -18.19 -28.84
CA ILE A 268 -4.77 -18.43 -30.28
C ILE A 268 -3.42 -18.40 -31.01
N GLU A 269 -2.29 -18.18 -30.36
CA GLU A 269 -1.02 -18.48 -31.01
C GLU A 269 -1.10 -19.96 -31.45
N PRO A 270 -1.12 -20.21 -32.78
CA PRO A 270 -1.02 -21.57 -33.26
C PRO A 270 0.26 -22.10 -32.64
N SER A 271 0.13 -23.22 -31.93
CA SER A 271 1.26 -23.93 -31.36
C SER A 271 2.44 -23.74 -32.30
N LEU A 272 3.46 -22.98 -31.81
CA LEU A 272 4.77 -22.99 -32.45
C LEU A 272 4.98 -24.42 -32.92
N GLU A 273 5.23 -24.61 -34.21
CA GLU A 273 5.43 -25.90 -34.81
C GLU A 273 6.10 -26.80 -33.80
N VAL A 274 5.36 -27.80 -33.35
CA VAL A 274 5.94 -28.87 -32.55
C VAL A 274 6.95 -29.46 -33.50
N GLN A 275 8.20 -28.97 -33.43
CA GLN A 275 9.30 -29.65 -34.04
C GLN A 275 9.29 -31.02 -33.40
N ASP A 276 8.78 -31.98 -34.15
CA ASP A 276 8.77 -33.38 -33.80
C ASP A 276 10.24 -33.82 -33.69
N HIS A 277 10.80 -33.62 -32.51
CA HIS A 277 12.05 -34.22 -32.12
C HIS A 277 11.76 -35.68 -31.79
N THR A 278 11.57 -36.47 -32.83
CA THR A 278 11.58 -37.93 -32.81
C THR A 278 12.96 -38.41 -32.30
N GLY A 279 13.20 -38.27 -31.06
CA GLY A 279 14.43 -38.50 -30.33
C GLY A 279 14.35 -37.98 -28.89
N SER A 280 13.25 -37.30 -28.54
CA SER A 280 13.00 -36.81 -27.19
C SER A 280 12.81 -38.00 -26.26
N LYS A 281 13.59 -38.05 -25.21
CA LYS A 281 13.37 -38.92 -24.07
C LYS A 281 11.93 -38.70 -23.63
N ASP A 282 11.07 -39.68 -23.74
CA ASP A 282 9.75 -39.66 -23.13
C ASP A 282 9.97 -39.36 -21.65
N LEU A 283 9.45 -38.23 -21.21
CA LEU A 283 9.49 -37.88 -19.79
C LEU A 283 8.83 -39.03 -19.03
N SER A 284 9.48 -39.53 -18.00
CA SER A 284 8.86 -40.52 -17.14
C SER A 284 7.53 -39.93 -16.58
N PRO A 285 6.53 -40.75 -16.27
CA PRO A 285 5.28 -40.25 -15.68
C PRO A 285 5.50 -39.33 -14.46
N LEU A 286 6.54 -39.62 -13.68
CA LEU A 286 6.93 -38.84 -12.52
C LEU A 286 7.50 -37.45 -12.91
N GLU A 287 8.30 -37.39 -13.98
CA GLU A 287 8.85 -36.13 -14.49
C GLU A 287 7.77 -35.28 -15.15
N SER A 288 6.83 -35.90 -15.87
CA SER A 288 5.66 -35.23 -16.42
C SER A 288 4.79 -34.64 -15.32
N GLN A 289 4.52 -35.39 -14.24
CA GLN A 289 3.76 -34.89 -13.10
C GLN A 289 4.47 -33.70 -12.42
N ARG A 290 5.76 -33.76 -12.19
CA ARG A 290 6.55 -32.67 -11.63
C ARG A 290 6.57 -31.42 -12.51
N PHE A 291 6.60 -31.61 -13.83
CA PHE A 291 6.50 -30.52 -14.78
C PHE A 291 5.13 -29.81 -14.68
N TRP A 292 4.04 -30.56 -14.63
CA TRP A 292 2.70 -30.01 -14.45
C TRP A 292 2.53 -29.29 -13.11
N GLU A 293 3.07 -29.83 -12.03
CA GLU A 293 3.04 -29.20 -10.72
C GLU A 293 3.76 -27.84 -10.78
N ARG A 294 4.98 -27.77 -11.33
CA ARG A 294 5.72 -26.51 -11.50
C ARG A 294 4.96 -25.49 -12.35
N GLN A 295 4.41 -25.92 -13.47
CA GLN A 295 3.63 -25.03 -14.32
C GLN A 295 2.38 -24.49 -13.61
N ALA A 296 1.73 -25.30 -12.78
CA ALA A 296 0.61 -24.87 -11.98
C ALA A 296 1.02 -23.82 -10.94
N GLU A 297 2.16 -24.01 -10.28
CA GLU A 297 2.74 -23.08 -9.32
C GLU A 297 3.10 -21.74 -9.99
N ASP A 298 3.78 -21.78 -11.13
CA ASP A 298 4.13 -20.60 -11.91
C ASP A 298 2.87 -19.82 -12.36
N ASN A 299 1.81 -20.54 -12.77
CA ASN A 299 0.54 -19.91 -13.14
C ASN A 299 -0.13 -19.20 -11.95
N VAL A 300 -0.03 -19.74 -10.74
CA VAL A 300 -0.56 -19.08 -9.54
C VAL A 300 0.23 -17.80 -9.24
N VAL A 301 1.56 -17.86 -9.30
CA VAL A 301 2.44 -16.68 -9.13
C VAL A 301 2.10 -15.60 -10.17
N ALA A 302 2.02 -15.98 -11.46
CA ALA A 302 1.68 -15.06 -12.53
C ALA A 302 0.28 -14.42 -12.35
N ARG A 303 -0.67 -15.15 -11.79
CA ARG A 303 -2.00 -14.63 -11.49
C ARG A 303 -1.99 -13.58 -10.36
N LEU A 304 -1.24 -13.82 -9.30
CA LEU A 304 -1.05 -12.82 -8.23
C LEU A 304 -0.36 -11.56 -8.75
N GLU A 305 0.63 -11.71 -9.64
CA GLU A 305 1.28 -10.57 -10.29
C GLU A 305 0.32 -9.77 -11.19
N LYS A 306 -0.46 -10.45 -12.03
CA LYS A 306 -1.47 -9.81 -12.89
C LYS A 306 -2.58 -9.10 -12.11
N SER A 307 -2.92 -9.58 -10.92
CA SER A 307 -3.89 -8.90 -10.06
C SER A 307 -3.34 -7.64 -9.37
N GLY A 308 -2.05 -7.32 -9.56
CA GLY A 308 -1.37 -6.22 -8.89
C GLY A 308 -1.07 -6.47 -7.41
N LEU A 309 -1.16 -7.72 -6.94
CA LEU A 309 -0.86 -8.04 -5.54
C LEU A 309 0.62 -8.42 -5.33
N LEU A 310 1.25 -9.04 -6.32
CA LEU A 310 2.65 -9.43 -6.26
C LEU A 310 3.49 -8.47 -7.09
N ALA A 311 4.57 -7.94 -6.51
CA ALA A 311 5.50 -7.09 -7.24
C ALA A 311 6.20 -7.86 -8.37
N PRO A 312 6.48 -7.24 -9.52
CA PRO A 312 7.40 -7.80 -10.51
C PRO A 312 8.79 -8.07 -9.90
N PRO A 313 9.57 -9.02 -10.41
CA PRO A 313 10.93 -9.29 -9.92
C PRO A 313 11.80 -8.04 -9.89
N GLY A 314 12.56 -7.87 -8.79
CA GLY A 314 13.35 -6.67 -8.61
C GLY A 314 14.46 -6.77 -7.55
N PRO A 315 15.18 -5.67 -7.28
CA PRO A 315 16.33 -5.65 -6.37
C PRO A 315 16.03 -6.08 -4.93
N VAL A 316 14.77 -5.99 -4.49
CA VAL A 316 14.36 -6.45 -3.15
C VAL A 316 14.34 -7.98 -3.13
N ASP A 317 13.84 -8.61 -4.19
CA ASP A 317 13.84 -10.06 -4.32
C ASP A 317 15.27 -10.60 -4.30
N ASP A 318 16.23 -9.93 -4.94
CA ASP A 318 17.66 -10.31 -4.93
C ASP A 318 18.25 -10.29 -3.53
N LEU A 319 17.87 -9.28 -2.73
CA LEU A 319 18.30 -9.19 -1.32
C LEU A 319 17.70 -10.35 -0.50
N LEU A 320 16.41 -10.61 -0.64
CA LEU A 320 15.73 -11.71 0.04
C LEU A 320 16.31 -13.06 -0.38
N ASN A 321 16.57 -13.26 -1.67
CA ASN A 321 17.21 -14.44 -2.23
C ASN A 321 18.63 -14.66 -1.65
N THR A 322 19.36 -13.58 -1.38
CA THR A 322 20.67 -13.68 -0.73
C THR A 322 20.56 -14.29 0.68
N VAL A 323 19.56 -13.87 1.46
CA VAL A 323 19.31 -14.42 2.81
C VAL A 323 18.88 -15.90 2.72
N VAL A 324 17.98 -16.24 1.81
CA VAL A 324 17.53 -17.63 1.60
C VAL A 324 18.69 -18.52 1.15
N ASN A 325 19.51 -18.06 0.21
CA ASN A 325 20.70 -18.81 -0.23
C ASN A 325 21.69 -19.04 0.91
N ASN A 326 21.90 -18.07 1.79
CA ASN A 326 22.74 -18.24 2.99
C ASN A 326 22.17 -19.34 3.90
N LEU A 327 20.85 -19.42 4.08
CA LEU A 327 20.20 -20.47 4.84
C LEU A 327 20.35 -21.85 4.18
N ILE A 328 20.13 -21.93 2.86
CA ILE A 328 20.28 -23.16 2.06
C ILE A 328 21.71 -23.72 2.19
N VAL A 329 22.71 -22.87 1.99
CA VAL A 329 24.11 -23.25 2.05
C VAL A 329 24.49 -23.66 3.47
N SER A 330 24.13 -22.87 4.48
CA SER A 330 24.47 -23.12 5.87
C SER A 330 23.85 -24.42 6.41
N ALA A 331 22.63 -24.74 6.00
CA ALA A 331 21.92 -25.96 6.43
C ALA A 331 22.16 -27.15 5.47
N ASN A 332 22.99 -26.98 4.44
CA ASN A 332 23.28 -27.99 3.42
C ASN A 332 22.01 -28.61 2.81
N LEU A 333 21.06 -27.75 2.43
CA LEU A 333 19.81 -28.15 1.80
C LEU A 333 20.00 -28.33 0.29
N ASN A 334 19.35 -29.37 -0.26
CA ASN A 334 19.35 -29.62 -1.71
C ASN A 334 18.02 -29.14 -2.31
N VAL A 335 17.75 -27.84 -2.22
CA VAL A 335 16.53 -27.20 -2.73
C VAL A 335 16.89 -25.89 -3.40
N GLU A 336 16.04 -25.48 -4.35
CA GLU A 336 16.05 -24.14 -4.92
C GLU A 336 14.85 -23.37 -4.36
N ALA A 337 15.03 -22.10 -4.02
CA ALA A 337 13.95 -21.25 -3.59
C ALA A 337 14.17 -19.81 -4.06
N HIS A 338 13.09 -19.14 -4.41
CA HIS A 338 13.07 -17.75 -4.87
C HIS A 338 12.09 -16.94 -4.03
N CYS A 339 12.44 -15.69 -3.75
CA CYS A 339 11.57 -14.80 -3.00
C CYS A 339 10.83 -13.84 -3.93
N ARG A 340 9.59 -13.52 -3.56
CA ARG A 340 8.77 -12.50 -4.20
C ARG A 340 8.05 -11.67 -3.14
N VAL A 341 7.75 -10.43 -3.44
CA VAL A 341 7.13 -9.51 -2.49
C VAL A 341 5.66 -9.30 -2.80
N LEU A 342 4.81 -9.62 -1.83
CA LEU A 342 3.39 -9.28 -1.83
C LEU A 342 3.22 -7.82 -1.38
N LEU A 343 2.47 -7.01 -2.11
CA LEU A 343 2.38 -5.56 -1.89
C LEU A 343 1.49 -5.14 -0.72
N THR A 344 0.84 -6.09 -0.04
CA THR A 344 -0.12 -5.85 1.04
C THR A 344 0.52 -5.56 2.40
N THR A 345 -0.24 -4.89 3.28
CA THR A 345 0.18 -4.49 4.63
C THR A 345 0.08 -5.60 5.70
N PRO A 346 -0.90 -6.55 5.67
CA PRO A 346 -0.94 -7.63 6.65
C PRO A 346 0.36 -8.43 6.71
N LEU A 347 0.72 -8.87 7.92
CA LEU A 347 1.97 -9.59 8.17
C LEU A 347 1.81 -11.06 7.82
N GLU A 348 2.17 -11.43 6.61
CA GLU A 348 2.00 -12.79 6.12
C GLU A 348 3.17 -13.27 5.26
N THR A 349 3.39 -14.58 5.30
CA THR A 349 4.25 -15.31 4.37
C THR A 349 3.57 -16.59 3.94
N PHE A 350 3.96 -17.09 2.78
CA PHE A 350 3.57 -18.40 2.28
C PHE A 350 4.51 -18.84 1.17
N SER A 351 4.49 -20.13 0.87
CA SER A 351 5.24 -20.66 -0.26
C SER A 351 4.32 -21.23 -1.33
N ILE A 352 4.65 -20.96 -2.60
CA ILE A 352 4.03 -21.51 -3.79
C ILE A 352 5.10 -22.31 -4.53
N GLY A 353 5.10 -23.63 -4.37
CA GLY A 353 6.18 -24.47 -4.89
C GLY A 353 7.55 -24.04 -4.35
N HIS A 354 8.41 -23.57 -5.24
CA HIS A 354 9.73 -23.06 -4.92
C HIS A 354 9.79 -21.55 -4.66
N THR A 355 8.65 -20.85 -4.72
CA THR A 355 8.56 -19.40 -4.51
C THR A 355 8.11 -19.09 -3.10
N ILE A 356 8.94 -18.39 -2.33
CA ILE A 356 8.61 -17.84 -1.02
C ILE A 356 8.02 -16.45 -1.26
N VAL A 357 6.82 -16.22 -0.77
CA VAL A 357 6.14 -14.92 -0.84
C VAL A 357 6.13 -14.29 0.54
N ILE A 358 6.61 -13.06 0.64
CA ILE A 358 6.63 -12.26 1.87
C ILE A 358 5.89 -10.95 1.65
N SER A 359 5.03 -10.57 2.59
CA SER A 359 4.30 -9.30 2.48
C SER A 359 5.21 -8.10 2.72
N ARG A 360 4.91 -6.99 2.03
CA ARG A 360 5.56 -5.70 2.25
C ARG A 360 5.38 -5.24 3.69
N GLY A 361 4.18 -5.42 4.27
CA GLY A 361 3.92 -5.07 5.66
C GLY A 361 4.87 -5.76 6.63
N LEU A 362 5.17 -7.04 6.38
CA LEU A 362 6.13 -7.78 7.19
C LEU A 362 7.55 -7.24 7.02
N ILE A 363 7.97 -6.94 5.78
CA ILE A 363 9.27 -6.31 5.51
C ILE A 363 9.36 -4.93 6.18
N ASP A 364 8.26 -4.17 6.20
CA ASP A 364 8.20 -2.83 6.81
C ASP A 364 8.44 -2.87 8.34
N VAL A 365 8.09 -3.96 9.03
CA VAL A 365 8.20 -4.07 10.49
C VAL A 365 9.35 -4.96 10.97
N LEU A 366 9.97 -5.76 10.11
CA LEU A 366 11.10 -6.62 10.48
C LEU A 366 12.29 -5.78 10.93
N PRO A 367 12.79 -5.97 12.17
CA PRO A 367 13.79 -5.08 12.75
C PRO A 367 15.20 -5.34 12.21
N ASP A 368 15.50 -6.56 11.78
CA ASP A 368 16.83 -6.96 11.35
C ASP A 368 16.84 -8.22 10.47
N GLU A 369 18.03 -8.55 9.99
CA GLU A 369 18.27 -9.71 9.12
C GLU A 369 18.00 -11.05 9.82
N ALA A 370 18.22 -11.17 11.13
CA ALA A 370 17.98 -12.41 11.85
C ALA A 370 16.48 -12.73 11.97
N SER A 371 15.67 -11.71 12.20
CA SER A 371 14.21 -11.83 12.21
C SER A 371 13.68 -12.16 10.81
N LEU A 372 14.22 -11.53 9.78
CA LEU A 372 13.92 -11.86 8.38
C LEU A 372 14.33 -13.30 8.06
N ALA A 373 15.53 -13.72 8.46
CA ALA A 373 16.02 -15.08 8.23
C ALA A 373 15.13 -16.15 8.89
N LEU A 374 14.60 -15.89 10.10
CA LEU A 374 13.67 -16.80 10.76
C LEU A 374 12.38 -16.98 9.95
N VAL A 375 11.78 -15.88 9.50
CA VAL A 375 10.55 -15.89 8.71
C VAL A 375 10.76 -16.63 7.38
N LEU A 376 11.88 -16.36 6.70
CA LEU A 376 12.23 -17.03 5.45
C LEU A 376 12.61 -18.51 5.67
N ALA A 377 13.22 -18.85 6.80
CA ALA A 377 13.55 -20.25 7.15
C ALA A 377 12.29 -21.10 7.39
N ASP A 378 11.21 -20.51 7.91
CA ASP A 378 9.95 -21.22 8.11
C ASP A 378 9.34 -21.63 6.75
N GLU A 379 9.25 -20.72 5.79
CA GLU A 379 8.79 -21.04 4.45
C GLU A 379 9.75 -21.96 3.67
N LEU A 380 11.06 -21.76 3.81
CA LEU A 380 12.07 -22.64 3.24
C LEU A 380 11.96 -24.08 3.77
N SER A 381 11.53 -24.24 5.03
CA SER A 381 11.29 -25.54 5.63
C SER A 381 10.15 -26.28 4.96
N HIS A 382 9.06 -25.57 4.57
CA HIS A 382 7.98 -26.15 3.80
C HIS A 382 8.46 -26.66 2.44
N ILE A 383 9.30 -25.89 1.75
CA ILE A 383 9.90 -26.30 0.46
C ILE A 383 10.82 -27.52 0.65
N ALA A 384 11.69 -27.49 1.67
CA ALA A 384 12.62 -28.58 1.95
C ALA A 384 11.93 -29.90 2.32
N LEU A 385 10.77 -29.84 2.95
CA LEU A 385 9.94 -31.00 3.29
C LEU A 385 9.03 -31.45 2.13
N GLY A 386 8.98 -30.71 1.01
CA GLY A 386 8.16 -31.04 -0.15
C GLY A 386 6.65 -30.88 0.11
N HIS A 387 6.26 -29.96 0.98
CA HIS A 387 4.86 -29.66 1.24
C HIS A 387 4.20 -29.09 -0.01
N ARG A 388 3.06 -29.67 -0.40
CA ARG A 388 2.40 -29.32 -1.66
C ARG A 388 1.60 -28.04 -1.57
N THR A 389 1.69 -27.20 -2.60
CA THR A 389 0.88 -26.00 -2.75
C THR A 389 -0.50 -26.35 -3.32
N PRO A 390 -1.60 -25.73 -2.79
CA PRO A 390 -2.91 -25.87 -3.41
C PRO A 390 -2.94 -25.20 -4.78
N THR A 391 -3.02 -25.98 -5.86
CA THR A 391 -2.99 -25.50 -7.25
C THR A 391 -4.34 -25.60 -7.96
N GLN A 392 -5.42 -25.83 -7.24
CA GLN A 392 -6.75 -26.06 -7.79
C GLN A 392 -7.29 -24.94 -8.70
N PHE A 393 -6.78 -23.71 -8.57
CA PHE A 393 -7.18 -22.57 -9.39
C PHE A 393 -6.14 -22.17 -10.45
N ALA A 394 -5.04 -22.90 -10.56
CA ALA A 394 -3.94 -22.57 -11.47
C ALA A 394 -4.37 -22.57 -12.95
N PHE A 395 -5.22 -23.52 -13.34
CA PHE A 395 -5.64 -23.76 -14.73
C PHE A 395 -7.08 -23.32 -15.03
N ARG A 396 -7.82 -22.76 -14.07
CA ARG A 396 -9.19 -22.32 -14.34
C ARG A 396 -9.19 -21.00 -15.09
N ASN A 397 -9.84 -21.00 -16.26
CA ASN A 397 -9.98 -19.85 -17.12
C ASN A 397 -10.69 -18.68 -16.42
N GLN A 398 -10.17 -17.47 -16.63
CA GLN A 398 -10.69 -16.19 -16.10
C GLN A 398 -12.15 -15.91 -16.51
N THR A 399 -12.66 -16.57 -17.55
CA THR A 399 -14.02 -16.38 -18.07
C THR A 399 -15.13 -16.82 -17.11
N MET A 400 -14.83 -17.61 -16.08
CA MET A 400 -15.84 -18.14 -15.15
C MET A 400 -15.79 -17.52 -13.75
N LEU A 401 -14.68 -16.92 -13.34
CA LEU A 401 -14.49 -16.34 -12.01
C LEU A 401 -13.77 -15.00 -12.16
N SER A 402 -14.27 -13.96 -11.51
CA SER A 402 -13.54 -12.70 -11.39
C SER A 402 -12.28 -12.86 -10.53
N ASP A 403 -11.29 -11.97 -10.68
CA ASP A 403 -10.07 -12.01 -9.88
C ASP A 403 -10.37 -11.96 -8.39
N ALA A 404 -11.35 -11.18 -7.95
CA ALA A 404 -11.82 -11.14 -6.56
C ALA A 404 -12.32 -12.52 -6.10
N GLN A 405 -13.11 -13.23 -6.90
CA GLN A 405 -13.61 -14.57 -6.56
C GLN A 405 -12.51 -15.62 -6.52
N VAL A 406 -11.47 -15.45 -7.33
CA VAL A 406 -10.28 -16.32 -7.30
C VAL A 406 -9.47 -16.05 -6.04
N LEU A 407 -9.20 -14.79 -5.73
CA LEU A 407 -8.44 -14.39 -4.56
C LEU A 407 -9.12 -14.79 -3.24
N GLU A 408 -10.46 -14.68 -3.17
CA GLU A 408 -11.24 -15.14 -2.02
C GLU A 408 -11.09 -16.65 -1.74
N ARG A 409 -10.77 -17.42 -2.79
CA ARG A 409 -10.63 -18.89 -2.72
C ARG A 409 -9.19 -19.38 -2.70
N LEU A 410 -8.23 -18.49 -2.98
CA LEU A 410 -6.81 -18.82 -2.88
C LEU A 410 -6.40 -18.74 -1.41
N HIS A 411 -6.10 -19.89 -0.84
CA HIS A 411 -5.55 -20.01 0.50
C HIS A 411 -4.30 -20.89 0.43
N PHE A 412 -3.21 -20.36 0.96
CA PHE A 412 -1.92 -21.05 1.06
C PHE A 412 -1.62 -21.48 2.50
N GLU A 413 -2.64 -21.46 3.37
CA GLU A 413 -2.53 -21.94 4.75
C GLU A 413 -2.14 -23.42 4.76
N ARG A 414 -1.19 -23.76 5.62
CA ARG A 414 -0.70 -25.11 5.83
C ARG A 414 -1.50 -25.85 6.90
N SER A 415 -1.58 -27.15 6.76
CA SER A 415 -2.19 -28.00 7.78
C SER A 415 -1.34 -28.04 9.07
N ALA A 416 -1.98 -28.28 10.21
CA ALA A 416 -1.26 -28.32 11.50
C ALA A 416 -0.08 -29.33 11.54
N PRO A 417 -0.17 -30.55 10.94
CA PRO A 417 0.99 -31.45 10.85
C PRO A 417 2.14 -30.90 10.00
N GLU A 418 1.82 -30.22 8.87
CA GLU A 418 2.85 -29.60 8.03
C GLU A 418 3.54 -28.46 8.77
N LEU A 419 2.78 -27.61 9.48
CA LEU A 419 3.31 -26.54 10.30
C LEU A 419 4.22 -27.07 11.44
N GLU A 420 3.85 -28.17 12.07
CA GLU A 420 4.69 -28.79 13.10
C GLU A 420 5.99 -29.35 12.52
N ALA A 421 5.92 -30.03 11.38
CA ALA A 421 7.10 -30.55 10.71
C ALA A 421 8.03 -29.42 10.25
N ALA A 422 7.46 -28.36 9.64
CA ALA A 422 8.21 -27.20 9.20
C ALA A 422 8.89 -26.49 10.36
N SER A 423 8.22 -26.26 11.48
CA SER A 423 8.82 -25.59 12.65
C SER A 423 10.03 -26.35 13.23
N LYS A 424 9.99 -27.68 13.26
CA LYS A 424 11.17 -28.50 13.64
C LYS A 424 12.33 -28.27 12.67
N LYS A 425 12.02 -28.24 11.37
CA LYS A 425 13.02 -28.01 10.32
C LYS A 425 13.56 -26.59 10.35
N THR A 426 12.71 -25.60 10.64
CA THR A 426 13.10 -24.20 10.84
C THR A 426 14.14 -24.05 11.95
N ILE A 427 13.93 -24.73 13.07
CA ILE A 427 14.88 -24.75 14.18
C ILE A 427 16.25 -25.35 13.74
N GLU A 428 16.23 -26.44 12.97
CA GLU A 428 17.47 -27.06 12.44
C GLU A 428 18.21 -26.08 11.51
N ILE A 429 17.50 -25.45 10.57
CA ILE A 429 18.07 -24.49 9.62
C ILE A 429 18.67 -23.30 10.36
N MET A 430 17.93 -22.72 11.30
CA MET A 430 18.40 -21.56 12.07
C MET A 430 19.61 -21.88 12.93
N ARG A 431 19.68 -23.08 13.55
CA ARG A 431 20.85 -23.54 14.33
C ARG A 431 22.09 -23.73 13.47
N ALA A 432 21.94 -24.15 12.22
CA ALA A 432 23.02 -24.28 11.27
C ALA A 432 23.51 -22.94 10.72
N SER A 433 22.71 -21.89 10.83
CA SER A 433 22.94 -20.59 10.23
C SER A 433 23.76 -19.65 11.13
N PRO A 434 24.37 -18.58 10.58
CA PRO A 434 25.04 -17.54 11.37
C PRO A 434 24.12 -16.85 12.38
N TYR A 435 22.79 -16.90 12.16
CA TYR A 435 21.76 -16.19 12.94
C TYR A 435 21.45 -16.84 14.29
N GLN A 436 21.90 -18.08 14.54
CA GLN A 436 21.69 -18.78 15.82
C GLN A 436 22.17 -18.01 17.06
N LYS A 437 23.16 -17.12 16.88
CA LYS A 437 23.77 -16.36 17.97
C LYS A 437 23.04 -15.11 18.37
N THR A 438 21.96 -14.76 17.67
CA THR A 438 21.21 -13.54 17.93
C THR A 438 19.90 -13.84 18.64
N ALA A 439 19.55 -13.03 19.64
CA ALA A 439 18.27 -13.12 20.34
C ALA A 439 17.12 -12.36 19.64
N ASN A 440 17.44 -11.62 18.57
CA ASN A 440 16.51 -10.66 17.95
C ASN A 440 15.31 -11.33 17.28
N ALA A 441 15.50 -12.49 16.65
CA ALA A 441 14.40 -13.26 16.06
C ALA A 441 13.35 -13.64 17.12
N GLY A 442 13.79 -14.06 18.29
CA GLY A 442 12.90 -14.38 19.41
C GLY A 442 12.22 -13.13 20.00
N LEU A 443 12.91 -11.99 20.03
CA LEU A 443 12.30 -10.72 20.44
C LEU A 443 11.19 -10.29 19.47
N PHE A 444 11.37 -10.46 18.17
CA PHE A 444 10.35 -10.20 17.16
C PHE A 444 9.10 -11.05 17.39
N LEU A 445 9.28 -12.36 17.64
CA LEU A 445 8.16 -13.24 17.96
C LEU A 445 7.42 -12.83 19.25
N LYS A 446 8.14 -12.39 20.28
CA LYS A 446 7.53 -11.87 21.52
C LYS A 446 6.71 -10.60 21.25
N ALA A 447 7.22 -9.71 20.41
CA ALA A 447 6.51 -8.50 20.04
C ALA A 447 5.24 -8.82 19.23
N LEU A 448 5.28 -9.77 18.29
CA LEU A 448 4.06 -10.25 17.61
C LEU A 448 3.02 -10.79 18.59
N ALA A 449 3.48 -11.56 19.59
CA ALA A 449 2.60 -12.12 20.61
C ALA A 449 1.93 -11.04 21.47
N SER A 450 2.67 -10.01 21.89
CA SER A 450 2.15 -8.92 22.72
C SER A 450 1.10 -8.07 22.00
N HIS A 451 1.23 -7.89 20.69
CA HIS A 451 0.31 -7.05 19.89
C HIS A 451 -0.90 -7.80 19.31
N ARG A 452 -0.97 -9.10 19.48
CA ARG A 452 -2.02 -9.93 18.85
C ARG A 452 -3.45 -9.48 19.15
N GLY A 453 -3.74 -9.11 20.41
CA GLY A 453 -5.08 -8.67 20.82
C GLY A 453 -5.46 -7.27 20.29
N MET A 454 -4.46 -6.45 19.98
CA MET A 454 -4.62 -5.06 19.57
C MET A 454 -4.67 -4.89 18.04
N LEU A 455 -4.00 -5.78 17.31
CA LEU A 455 -3.82 -5.68 15.86
C LEU A 455 -4.29 -6.95 15.12
N PRO A 456 -5.53 -7.42 15.35
CA PRO A 456 -5.98 -8.69 14.78
C PRO A 456 -5.99 -8.71 13.26
N TRP A 457 -6.26 -7.58 12.60
CA TRP A 457 -6.29 -7.50 11.13
C TRP A 457 -4.91 -7.39 10.49
N LEU A 458 -3.99 -6.67 11.14
CA LEU A 458 -2.60 -6.59 10.68
C LEU A 458 -1.91 -7.96 10.78
N LEU A 459 -2.18 -8.69 11.86
CA LEU A 459 -1.58 -9.99 12.14
C LEU A 459 -2.33 -11.17 11.51
N ALA A 460 -3.51 -10.93 10.93
CA ALA A 460 -4.25 -11.95 10.20
C ALA A 460 -3.75 -12.01 8.75
N ALA A 461 -3.26 -13.18 8.35
CA ALA A 461 -2.92 -13.43 6.97
C ALA A 461 -4.17 -13.35 6.07
N ASN A 462 -4.01 -12.87 4.85
CA ASN A 462 -5.06 -12.89 3.81
C ASN A 462 -5.00 -14.18 2.99
N LEU A 463 -3.81 -14.57 2.62
CA LEU A 463 -3.54 -15.67 1.71
C LEU A 463 -2.71 -16.78 2.37
N GLY A 464 -1.81 -16.42 3.28
CA GLY A 464 -0.80 -17.31 3.85
C GLY A 464 -1.03 -17.71 5.30
N ASN A 465 0.05 -18.09 5.96
CA ASN A 465 0.03 -18.52 7.34
C ASN A 465 0.02 -17.32 8.30
N GLN A 466 -0.71 -17.47 9.41
CA GLN A 466 -0.69 -16.48 10.49
C GLN A 466 0.57 -16.62 11.35
N LEU A 467 1.48 -15.66 11.26
CA LEU A 467 2.73 -15.66 12.06
C LEU A 467 2.46 -15.51 13.57
N ALA A 468 1.44 -14.78 13.95
CA ALA A 468 1.10 -14.50 15.36
C ALA A 468 0.09 -15.47 15.97
N ASN A 469 -0.20 -16.59 15.33
CA ASN A 469 -1.02 -17.64 15.92
C ASN A 469 -0.32 -18.22 17.18
N PRO A 470 -1.03 -18.43 18.33
CA PRO A 470 -0.44 -19.01 19.53
C PRO A 470 0.25 -20.34 19.29
N GLU A 471 -0.34 -21.16 18.42
CA GLU A 471 0.23 -22.45 18.06
C GLU A 471 1.53 -22.30 17.27
N ALA A 472 1.62 -21.33 16.35
CA ALA A 472 2.85 -21.01 15.62
C ALA A 472 3.94 -20.53 16.59
N LEU A 473 3.60 -19.61 17.48
CA LEU A 473 4.51 -19.08 18.49
C LEU A 473 4.98 -20.17 19.48
N ALA A 474 4.09 -21.09 19.86
CA ALA A 474 4.45 -22.23 20.72
C ALA A 474 5.39 -23.21 20.02
N ARG A 475 5.23 -23.44 18.71
CA ARG A 475 6.14 -24.29 17.93
C ARG A 475 7.54 -23.70 17.81
N LEU A 476 7.66 -22.37 17.80
CA LEU A 476 8.94 -21.62 17.76
C LEU A 476 9.38 -21.17 19.17
N ALA A 477 8.86 -21.83 20.23
CA ALA A 477 9.15 -21.46 21.61
C ALA A 477 10.65 -21.46 21.95
N GLU A 478 11.48 -22.27 21.28
CA GLU A 478 12.91 -22.29 21.47
C GLU A 478 13.54 -20.91 21.26
N PHE A 479 13.11 -20.17 20.22
CA PHE A 479 13.60 -18.82 19.96
C PHE A 479 13.05 -17.83 20.98
N THR A 480 11.76 -17.92 21.33
CA THR A 480 11.16 -17.00 22.30
C THR A 480 11.71 -17.19 23.71
N LEU A 481 11.98 -18.44 24.14
CA LEU A 481 12.54 -18.75 25.47
C LEU A 481 14.02 -18.32 25.58
N SER A 482 14.79 -18.41 24.51
CA SER A 482 16.19 -17.97 24.49
C SER A 482 16.35 -16.45 24.40
N ALA A 483 15.31 -15.73 23.97
CA ALA A 483 15.34 -14.28 23.85
C ALA A 483 15.13 -13.60 25.23
N PRO A 484 15.76 -12.45 25.48
CA PRO A 484 15.51 -11.66 26.68
C PRO A 484 14.05 -11.22 26.78
N GLU A 485 13.66 -10.72 27.94
CA GLU A 485 12.34 -10.15 28.13
C GLU A 485 12.17 -8.92 27.22
N LEU A 486 11.00 -8.82 26.56
CA LEU A 486 10.70 -7.69 25.68
C LEU A 486 10.49 -6.43 26.54
N GLN A 487 11.27 -5.42 26.26
CA GLN A 487 11.18 -4.11 26.92
C GLN A 487 10.98 -3.04 25.83
N GLU A 488 9.73 -2.79 25.46
CA GLU A 488 9.36 -1.92 24.34
C GLU A 488 9.89 -0.48 24.50
N SER A 489 10.08 -0.02 25.74
CA SER A 489 10.68 1.29 26.05
C SER A 489 12.21 1.32 25.98
N GLN A 490 12.88 0.18 25.92
CA GLN A 490 14.34 0.14 25.87
C GLN A 490 14.92 0.18 24.46
N LEU A 491 15.40 1.34 24.08
CA LEU A 491 16.08 1.58 22.79
C LEU A 491 17.26 0.62 22.51
N GLY A 492 17.81 -0.03 23.54
CA GLY A 492 18.90 -1.00 23.39
C GLY A 492 18.52 -2.34 22.76
N GLN A 493 17.24 -2.75 22.89
CA GLN A 493 16.73 -3.99 22.30
C GLN A 493 16.29 -3.78 20.84
N ILE A 494 16.25 -2.55 20.39
CA ILE A 494 15.61 -2.18 19.16
C ILE A 494 16.68 -1.88 18.15
N ALA A 495 16.59 -2.61 17.09
CA ALA A 495 17.59 -2.64 16.07
C ALA A 495 17.48 -1.46 15.09
N ALA A 496 18.37 -1.51 14.15
CA ALA A 496 18.51 -0.68 13.00
C ALA A 496 17.16 -0.34 12.32
N LEU A 497 17.18 0.67 11.47
CA LEU A 497 16.07 1.03 10.59
C LEU A 497 15.51 -0.21 9.91
N PRO A 498 14.18 -0.45 9.99
CA PRO A 498 13.54 -1.56 9.31
C PRO A 498 13.89 -1.55 7.82
N LEU A 499 13.95 -2.72 7.21
CA LEU A 499 14.24 -2.86 5.78
C LEU A 499 13.26 -2.03 4.93
N GLY A 500 12.00 -1.93 5.34
CA GLY A 500 10.95 -1.14 4.71
C GLY A 500 11.28 0.35 4.56
N SER A 501 12.08 0.93 5.46
CA SER A 501 12.54 2.33 5.33
C SER A 501 13.41 2.58 4.08
N ARG A 502 13.93 1.52 3.47
CA ARG A 502 14.78 1.56 2.27
C ARG A 502 14.04 1.14 1.01
N ILE A 503 12.75 0.83 1.10
CA ILE A 503 11.96 0.33 -0.01
C ILE A 503 11.07 1.44 -0.55
N LYS A 504 11.13 1.67 -1.85
CA LYS A 504 10.23 2.54 -2.59
C LYS A 504 9.41 1.72 -3.58
N LEU A 505 8.10 1.93 -3.60
CA LEU A 505 7.19 1.38 -4.60
C LEU A 505 6.98 2.41 -5.71
N ASP A 506 7.16 2.01 -6.97
CA ASP A 506 6.61 2.69 -8.13
C ASP A 506 5.13 2.25 -8.29
N PRO A 507 4.15 3.10 -7.99
CA PRO A 507 2.75 2.71 -7.99
C PRO A 507 2.19 2.47 -9.41
N TRP A 508 2.88 2.91 -10.45
CA TRP A 508 2.48 2.71 -11.84
C TRP A 508 2.85 1.32 -12.35
N ARG A 509 4.09 0.89 -12.09
CA ARG A 509 4.65 -0.38 -12.58
C ARG A 509 4.67 -1.48 -11.52
N ASP A 510 4.25 -1.17 -10.28
CA ASP A 510 4.31 -2.04 -9.11
C ASP A 510 5.74 -2.52 -8.74
N GLN A 511 6.75 -1.86 -9.30
CA GLN A 511 8.14 -2.17 -9.06
C GLN A 511 8.60 -1.67 -7.70
N ILE A 512 9.28 -2.55 -6.97
CA ILE A 512 9.92 -2.20 -5.70
C ILE A 512 11.41 -1.97 -5.93
N THR A 513 11.89 -0.82 -5.50
CA THR A 513 13.29 -0.44 -5.60
C THR A 513 13.91 -0.19 -4.23
N LEU A 514 15.22 -0.47 -4.11
CA LEU A 514 15.97 -0.14 -2.91
C LEU A 514 16.52 1.29 -3.02
N VAL A 515 16.25 2.10 -2.00
CA VAL A 515 16.89 3.40 -1.87
C VAL A 515 18.32 3.19 -1.38
N LYS A 516 19.29 3.61 -2.18
CA LYS A 516 20.70 3.60 -1.79
C LYS A 516 20.91 4.65 -0.69
N THR A 517 20.97 4.21 0.55
CA THR A 517 21.34 5.05 1.69
C THR A 517 22.81 4.82 2.01
N ARG A 518 23.52 5.88 2.42
CA ARG A 518 24.84 5.69 3.02
C ARG A 518 24.63 4.90 4.33
N PRO A 519 25.49 3.93 4.64
CA PRO A 519 25.44 3.27 5.95
C PRO A 519 25.59 4.36 7.02
N LEU A 520 24.56 4.52 7.84
CA LEU A 520 24.63 5.38 9.00
C LEU A 520 25.31 4.56 10.11
N GLU A 521 26.46 5.00 10.57
CA GLU A 521 27.00 4.52 11.84
C GLU A 521 26.03 4.95 12.93
N LEU A 522 25.34 3.99 13.53
CA LEU A 522 24.46 4.25 14.68
C LEU A 522 25.34 4.53 15.90
N LEU A 523 25.66 5.79 16.09
CA LEU A 523 26.57 6.26 17.11
C LEU A 523 25.95 6.24 18.52
N SER A 524 24.63 6.23 18.65
CA SER A 524 23.93 6.31 19.92
C SER A 524 22.62 5.53 19.95
N PRO A 525 22.25 4.90 21.09
CA PRO A 525 20.90 4.34 21.28
C PRO A 525 19.75 5.34 21.06
N ARG A 526 20.02 6.64 21.20
CA ARG A 526 19.02 7.71 20.96
C ARG A 526 18.66 7.89 19.49
N GLU A 527 19.46 7.36 18.57
CA GLU A 527 19.23 7.41 17.13
C GLU A 527 18.47 6.16 16.61
N LYS A 528 18.19 5.21 17.49
CA LYS A 528 17.42 4.03 17.17
C LYS A 528 15.93 4.33 17.34
N MET A 529 15.12 3.82 16.42
CA MET A 529 13.67 3.91 16.55
C MET A 529 13.13 2.83 17.48
N PRO A 530 12.06 3.10 18.25
CA PRO A 530 11.36 2.08 19.02
C PRO A 530 10.92 0.94 18.11
N PHE A 531 10.95 -0.29 18.64
CA PHE A 531 10.44 -1.45 17.92
C PHE A 531 8.91 -1.37 17.88
N GLU A 532 8.38 -1.05 16.72
CA GLU A 532 6.95 -0.99 16.50
C GLU A 532 6.52 -2.00 15.45
N ILE A 533 5.50 -2.78 15.75
CA ILE A 533 4.86 -3.69 14.78
C ILE A 533 3.93 -2.92 13.86
N THR A 534 3.58 -1.69 14.22
CA THR A 534 2.64 -0.89 13.44
C THR A 534 3.36 -0.08 12.36
N PRO A 535 2.79 0.06 11.15
CA PRO A 535 3.35 0.89 10.10
C PRO A 535 3.21 2.40 10.36
N PHE A 536 2.59 2.81 11.49
CA PHE A 536 2.31 4.20 11.81
C PHE A 536 3.27 4.75 12.84
N ILE A 537 4.22 5.53 12.39
CA ILE A 537 5.18 6.25 13.24
C ILE A 537 4.85 7.74 13.31
N LEU A 538 4.08 8.27 12.36
CA LEU A 538 3.87 9.70 12.17
C LEU A 538 2.57 10.20 12.82
N TYR A 539 2.63 11.42 13.34
CA TYR A 539 1.47 12.22 13.68
C TYR A 539 1.44 13.46 12.77
N LEU A 540 0.26 13.85 12.31
CA LEU A 540 0.11 15.11 11.60
C LEU A 540 0.21 16.27 12.59
N THR A 541 1.18 17.15 12.36
CA THR A 541 1.18 18.45 13.05
C THR A 541 0.15 19.35 12.39
N ARG A 542 -0.69 19.96 13.20
CA ARG A 542 -1.68 20.93 12.72
C ARG A 542 -0.94 22.07 12.03
N VAL A 543 -1.27 22.34 10.78
CA VAL A 543 -0.86 23.59 10.14
C VAL A 543 -1.70 24.69 10.80
N PRO A 544 -1.07 25.76 11.36
CA PRO A 544 -1.79 26.82 12.05
C PRO A 544 -2.77 27.55 11.13
#